data_7cf0c70263df4f38a81b7280611610ed
#
_entry.id   7cf0c70263df4f38a81b7280611610ed
#
_cell.length_a   1.000
_cell.length_b   1.000
_cell.length_c   1.000
_cell.angle_alpha   90.00
_cell.angle_beta   90.00
_cell.angle_gamma   90.00
#
_symmetry.space_group_name_H-M   'P 1'
#
loop_
_entity.id
_entity.type
_entity.pdbx_description
1 polymer ?
#
loop_
_entity_poly.entity_id
_entity_poly.type
_entity_poly.pdbx_seq_one_letter_code
_entity_poly.pdbx_strand_id
1 'polypeptide(L)'
;MDFANKTVVVTGGTGALGTAVVGALLQYGARCVVPYVHEAEMTRFAHRDHKSLTLVAVRDLSDEADVGKLYAQAGSLWASIHIAGGFAMGKVADTDKAALMAQIDQNLVSCFLCCRAAVRAMSANGGRIVNVAARPALEWRAGAGMSAYAIAKAGVAVLTTTLAEEAAKDGVLVNAVAPSIMDTAANRAAMPKADHAAWPKVEEVAATIVFLASPDNRVTRGAVVPVYGKA
;
A
#
# COMPACT_ATOMS: atom_id res chain seq x y z
N MET A 1 -7.47 -17.60 -7.24
CA MET A 1 -6.11 -17.08 -6.89
C MET A 1 -5.45 -18.09 -5.96
N ASP A 2 -4.17 -18.41 -6.17
CA ASP A 2 -3.40 -19.32 -5.34
C ASP A 2 -2.06 -18.67 -4.96
N PHE A 3 -1.80 -18.53 -3.66
CA PHE A 3 -0.57 -18.00 -3.10
C PHE A 3 0.22 -19.03 -2.30
N ALA A 4 -0.09 -20.33 -2.46
CA ALA A 4 0.67 -21.39 -1.80
C ALA A 4 2.18 -21.24 -2.09
N ASN A 5 2.99 -21.33 -1.04
CA ASN A 5 4.45 -21.15 -1.08
C ASN A 5 4.94 -19.76 -1.57
N LYS A 6 4.10 -18.75 -1.59
CA LYS A 6 4.47 -17.37 -1.97
C LYS A 6 4.60 -16.50 -0.74
N THR A 7 5.71 -15.77 -0.66
CA THR A 7 5.92 -14.76 0.40
C THR A 7 5.51 -13.40 -0.14
N VAL A 8 4.72 -12.69 0.66
CA VAL A 8 4.21 -11.35 0.34
C VAL A 8 4.57 -10.39 1.48
N VAL A 9 5.27 -9.31 1.16
CA VAL A 9 5.47 -8.18 2.08
C VAL A 9 4.25 -7.26 1.97
N VAL A 10 3.67 -6.86 3.10
CA VAL A 10 2.53 -5.92 3.15
C VAL A 10 2.83 -4.81 4.13
N THR A 11 3.26 -3.64 3.63
CA THR A 11 3.43 -2.46 4.50
C THR A 11 2.08 -1.86 4.85
N GLY A 12 1.94 -1.33 6.06
CA GLY A 12 0.64 -0.87 6.55
C GLY A 12 -0.37 -2.01 6.77
N GLY A 13 0.11 -3.24 6.88
CA GLY A 13 -0.71 -4.45 7.03
C GLY A 13 -1.57 -4.49 8.31
N THR A 14 -1.20 -3.71 9.33
CA THR A 14 -1.92 -3.57 10.61
C THR A 14 -3.08 -2.58 10.57
N GLY A 15 -3.15 -1.73 9.52
CA GLY A 15 -4.25 -0.78 9.29
C GLY A 15 -5.54 -1.44 8.77
N ALA A 16 -6.60 -0.66 8.60
CA ALA A 16 -7.91 -1.18 8.18
C ALA A 16 -7.84 -1.90 6.82
N LEU A 17 -7.33 -1.25 5.78
CA LEU A 17 -7.15 -1.86 4.46
C LEU A 17 -6.12 -3.00 4.51
N GLY A 18 -5.02 -2.79 5.22
CA GLY A 18 -3.96 -3.79 5.37
C GLY A 18 -4.44 -5.07 6.02
N THR A 19 -5.26 -4.98 7.06
CA THR A 19 -5.85 -6.16 7.72
C THR A 19 -6.72 -6.97 6.76
N ALA A 20 -7.53 -6.32 5.93
CA ALA A 20 -8.34 -7.00 4.91
C ALA A 20 -7.46 -7.67 3.84
N VAL A 21 -6.40 -6.99 3.37
CA VAL A 21 -5.44 -7.55 2.39
C VAL A 21 -4.70 -8.75 2.97
N VAL A 22 -4.15 -8.63 4.18
CA VAL A 22 -3.42 -9.73 4.84
C VAL A 22 -4.36 -10.91 5.06
N GLY A 23 -5.59 -10.68 5.54
CA GLY A 23 -6.59 -11.74 5.73
C GLY A 23 -6.88 -12.51 4.44
N ALA A 24 -7.10 -11.81 3.33
CA ALA A 24 -7.34 -12.44 2.03
C ALA A 24 -6.11 -13.23 1.54
N LEU A 25 -4.90 -12.66 1.68
CA LEU A 25 -3.67 -13.36 1.29
C LEU A 25 -3.46 -14.65 2.09
N LEU A 26 -3.67 -14.62 3.41
CA LEU A 26 -3.57 -15.78 4.29
C LEU A 26 -4.60 -16.87 3.91
N GLN A 27 -5.84 -16.47 3.57
CA GLN A 27 -6.88 -17.40 3.08
C GLN A 27 -6.48 -18.08 1.76
N TYR A 28 -5.73 -17.39 0.91
CA TYR A 28 -5.19 -17.97 -0.34
C TYR A 28 -3.84 -18.67 -0.16
N GLY A 29 -3.39 -18.91 1.08
CA GLY A 29 -2.21 -19.70 1.39
C GLY A 29 -0.87 -18.95 1.35
N ALA A 30 -0.87 -17.62 1.29
CA ALA A 30 0.35 -16.83 1.33
C ALA A 30 1.06 -16.90 2.69
N ARG A 31 2.38 -16.67 2.66
CA ARG A 31 3.16 -16.25 3.82
C ARG A 31 3.26 -14.73 3.78
N CYS A 32 2.81 -14.06 4.84
CA CYS A 32 2.83 -12.60 4.92
C CYS A 32 3.95 -12.12 5.84
N VAL A 33 4.67 -11.07 5.40
CA VAL A 33 5.64 -10.33 6.23
C VAL A 33 5.11 -8.92 6.37
N VAL A 34 4.83 -8.51 7.59
CA VAL A 34 4.13 -7.25 7.90
C VAL A 34 4.96 -6.43 8.89
N PRO A 35 5.39 -5.21 8.51
CA PRO A 35 6.02 -4.31 9.46
C PRO A 35 4.99 -3.63 10.36
N TYR A 36 5.39 -3.33 11.59
CA TYR A 36 4.66 -2.47 12.52
C TYR A 36 5.60 -1.48 13.20
N VAL A 37 5.09 -0.31 13.56
CA VAL A 37 5.84 0.77 14.24
C VAL A 37 5.52 0.79 15.73
N HIS A 38 4.27 0.62 16.09
CA HIS A 38 3.81 0.71 17.47
C HIS A 38 3.24 -0.62 17.98
N GLU A 39 3.66 -1.06 19.15
CA GLU A 39 3.11 -2.28 19.79
C GLU A 39 1.57 -2.25 19.93
N ALA A 40 0.97 -1.06 20.08
CA ALA A 40 -0.48 -0.90 20.13
C ALA A 40 -1.21 -1.33 18.84
N GLU A 41 -0.52 -1.36 17.70
CA GLU A 41 -1.08 -1.88 16.44
C GLU A 41 -1.35 -3.38 16.55
N MET A 42 -0.46 -4.09 17.25
CA MET A 42 -0.50 -5.53 17.42
C MET A 42 -1.72 -6.00 18.21
N THR A 43 -2.15 -5.21 19.19
CA THR A 43 -3.33 -5.56 20.01
C THR A 43 -4.63 -5.54 19.23
N ARG A 44 -4.67 -4.78 18.12
CA ARG A 44 -5.86 -4.62 17.27
C ARG A 44 -5.79 -5.46 15.99
N PHE A 45 -4.62 -6.01 15.67
CA PHE A 45 -4.41 -6.75 14.44
C PHE A 45 -4.99 -8.16 14.54
N ALA A 46 -6.06 -8.42 13.81
CA ALA A 46 -6.83 -9.66 13.89
C ALA A 46 -6.04 -10.93 13.53
N HIS A 47 -4.96 -10.80 12.75
CA HIS A 47 -4.20 -11.94 12.23
C HIS A 47 -2.86 -12.18 12.96
N ARG A 48 -2.57 -11.44 14.04
CA ARG A 48 -1.27 -11.43 14.72
C ARG A 48 -0.71 -12.81 15.08
N ASP A 49 -1.59 -13.76 15.42
CA ASP A 49 -1.22 -15.10 15.87
C ASP A 49 -1.24 -16.14 14.73
N HIS A 50 -1.43 -15.71 13.47
CA HIS A 50 -1.49 -16.62 12.35
C HIS A 50 -0.11 -17.21 12.01
N LYS A 51 -0.01 -18.55 11.90
CA LYS A 51 1.26 -19.28 11.69
C LYS A 51 2.06 -18.89 10.45
N SER A 52 1.39 -18.38 9.42
CA SER A 52 2.00 -17.92 8.16
C SER A 52 2.26 -16.41 8.12
N LEU A 53 2.23 -15.75 9.29
CA LEU A 53 2.51 -14.33 9.43
C LEU A 53 3.84 -14.13 10.16
N THR A 54 4.69 -13.27 9.62
CA THR A 54 5.89 -12.75 10.27
C THR A 54 5.72 -11.26 10.52
N LEU A 55 5.87 -10.83 11.76
CA LEU A 55 5.75 -9.44 12.16
C LEU A 55 7.14 -8.86 12.39
N VAL A 56 7.41 -7.68 11.84
CA VAL A 56 8.74 -7.05 11.87
C VAL A 56 8.63 -5.66 12.49
N ALA A 57 9.23 -5.45 13.66
CA ALA A 57 9.30 -4.12 14.26
C ALA A 57 10.24 -3.22 13.44
N VAL A 58 9.74 -2.08 13.01
CA VAL A 58 10.47 -1.01 12.32
C VAL A 58 10.15 0.32 12.98
N ARG A 59 11.01 1.32 12.82
CA ARG A 59 10.76 2.67 13.33
C ARG A 59 10.11 3.56 12.27
N ASP A 60 10.61 3.46 11.04
CA ASP A 60 10.19 4.31 9.93
C ASP A 60 10.48 3.63 8.58
N LEU A 61 9.48 3.54 7.72
CA LEU A 61 9.65 3.01 6.36
C LEU A 61 10.25 4.04 5.38
N SER A 62 10.44 5.29 5.79
CA SER A 62 11.25 6.27 5.04
C SER A 62 12.75 6.17 5.37
N ASP A 63 13.14 5.25 6.26
CA ASP A 63 14.53 4.91 6.58
C ASP A 63 14.98 3.66 5.82
N GLU A 64 16.12 3.76 5.13
CA GLU A 64 16.66 2.65 4.31
C GLU A 64 17.05 1.41 5.13
N ALA A 65 17.54 1.60 6.35
CA ALA A 65 17.97 0.49 7.20
C ALA A 65 16.77 -0.32 7.71
N ASP A 66 15.67 0.38 8.08
CA ASP A 66 14.44 -0.27 8.52
C ASP A 66 13.76 -1.01 7.35
N VAL A 67 13.76 -0.45 6.14
CA VAL A 67 13.32 -1.17 4.93
C VAL A 67 14.20 -2.38 4.65
N GLY A 68 15.53 -2.24 4.74
CA GLY A 68 16.47 -3.35 4.59
C GLY A 68 16.20 -4.49 5.57
N LYS A 69 15.97 -4.17 6.85
CA LYS A 69 15.58 -5.11 7.89
C LYS A 69 14.28 -5.85 7.59
N LEU A 70 13.26 -5.13 7.08
CA LEU A 70 11.99 -5.72 6.68
C LEU A 70 12.16 -6.74 5.56
N TYR A 71 12.82 -6.36 4.46
CA TYR A 71 12.94 -7.23 3.29
C TYR A 71 13.90 -8.42 3.53
N ALA A 72 14.83 -8.33 4.47
CA ALA A 72 15.65 -9.46 4.88
C ALA A 72 14.84 -10.63 5.47
N GLN A 73 13.62 -10.36 5.99
CA GLN A 73 12.71 -11.39 6.50
C GLN A 73 11.86 -12.06 5.42
N ALA A 74 11.85 -11.54 4.20
CA ALA A 74 10.96 -12.03 3.14
C ALA A 74 11.47 -13.32 2.46
N GLY A 75 12.79 -13.58 2.50
CA GLY A 75 13.37 -14.72 1.77
C GLY A 75 13.08 -14.63 0.26
N SER A 76 12.48 -15.66 -0.31
CA SER A 76 12.02 -15.64 -1.72
C SER A 76 10.73 -14.83 -1.83
N LEU A 77 10.84 -13.58 -2.27
CA LEU A 77 9.74 -12.64 -2.38
C LEU A 77 8.96 -12.85 -3.68
N TRP A 78 7.65 -13.07 -3.56
CA TRP A 78 6.72 -13.13 -4.69
C TRP A 78 6.05 -11.79 -4.96
N ALA A 79 5.53 -11.12 -3.91
CA ALA A 79 4.85 -9.83 -4.08
C ALA A 79 5.18 -8.85 -2.95
N SER A 80 5.09 -7.56 -3.27
CA SER A 80 5.22 -6.48 -2.31
C SER A 80 4.07 -5.50 -2.47
N ILE A 81 3.33 -5.27 -1.38
CA ILE A 81 2.12 -4.44 -1.36
C ILE A 81 2.37 -3.27 -0.41
N HIS A 82 2.27 -2.04 -0.94
CA HIS A 82 2.67 -0.84 -0.22
C HIS A 82 1.44 -0.01 0.15
N ILE A 83 0.87 -0.31 1.34
CA ILE A 83 -0.32 0.37 1.90
C ILE A 83 0.08 1.44 2.90
N ALA A 84 1.27 1.32 3.52
CA ALA A 84 1.74 2.28 4.50
C ALA A 84 1.65 3.71 3.97
N GLY A 85 1.20 4.62 4.81
CA GLY A 85 1.04 6.02 4.50
C GLY A 85 0.20 6.74 5.55
N GLY A 86 0.17 8.06 5.45
CA GLY A 86 -0.60 8.91 6.33
C GLY A 86 -1.43 9.91 5.54
N PHE A 87 -2.41 10.50 6.20
CA PHE A 87 -3.28 11.52 5.63
C PHE A 87 -3.34 12.74 6.55
N ALA A 88 -3.19 13.93 5.97
CA ALA A 88 -3.48 15.18 6.66
C ALA A 88 -4.14 16.18 5.71
N MET A 89 -5.15 16.88 6.22
CA MET A 89 -5.71 18.07 5.57
C MET A 89 -4.81 19.26 5.82
N GLY A 90 -4.68 20.16 4.83
CA GLY A 90 -3.96 21.42 4.96
C GLY A 90 -4.05 22.22 3.67
N LYS A 91 -4.47 23.49 3.76
CA LYS A 91 -4.33 24.43 2.65
C LYS A 91 -2.86 24.78 2.47
N VAL A 92 -2.44 25.11 1.26
CA VAL A 92 -1.03 25.47 0.97
C VAL A 92 -0.56 26.64 1.85
N ALA A 93 -1.43 27.63 2.10
CA ALA A 93 -1.09 28.78 2.93
C ALA A 93 -0.80 28.43 4.41
N ASP A 94 -1.35 27.30 4.89
CA ASP A 94 -1.28 26.88 6.29
C ASP A 94 -0.34 25.66 6.47
N THR A 95 0.29 25.18 5.39
CA THR A 95 1.16 24.00 5.40
C THR A 95 2.62 24.44 5.35
N ASP A 96 3.35 24.26 6.42
CA ASP A 96 4.78 24.52 6.46
C ASP A 96 5.60 23.40 5.79
N LYS A 97 6.91 23.63 5.67
CA LYS A 97 7.82 22.64 5.07
C LYS A 97 7.82 21.30 5.82
N ALA A 98 7.74 21.33 7.14
CA ALA A 98 7.76 20.11 7.95
C ALA A 98 6.53 19.24 7.69
N ALA A 99 5.34 19.85 7.65
CA ALA A 99 4.09 19.17 7.33
C ALA A 99 4.08 18.62 5.88
N LEU A 100 4.61 19.38 4.91
CA LEU A 100 4.79 18.91 3.54
C LEU A 100 5.70 17.68 3.50
N MET A 101 6.88 17.77 4.12
CA MET A 101 7.86 16.67 4.11
C MET A 101 7.33 15.43 4.83
N ALA A 102 6.59 15.58 5.94
CA ALA A 102 5.95 14.46 6.61
C ALA A 102 4.99 13.68 5.68
N GLN A 103 4.21 14.37 4.83
CA GLN A 103 3.35 13.69 3.85
C GLN A 103 4.17 13.02 2.74
N ILE A 104 5.26 13.62 2.30
CA ILE A 104 6.18 13.03 1.30
C ILE A 104 6.86 11.79 1.88
N ASP A 105 7.43 11.88 3.08
CA ASP A 105 8.15 10.78 3.70
C ASP A 105 7.24 9.58 3.97
N GLN A 106 6.08 9.81 4.59
CA GLN A 106 5.15 8.75 4.94
C GLN A 106 4.52 8.04 3.73
N ASN A 107 4.30 8.74 2.61
CA ASN A 107 3.55 8.21 1.47
C ASN A 107 4.44 7.89 0.27
N LEU A 108 5.38 8.77 -0.09
CA LEU A 108 6.18 8.65 -1.32
C LEU A 108 7.53 8.01 -1.05
N VAL A 109 8.30 8.54 -0.09
CA VAL A 109 9.65 8.01 0.21
C VAL A 109 9.55 6.57 0.72
N SER A 110 8.64 6.28 1.65
CA SER A 110 8.40 4.93 2.14
C SER A 110 8.03 3.96 1.01
N CYS A 111 7.13 4.36 0.12
CA CYS A 111 6.74 3.57 -1.05
C CYS A 111 7.93 3.35 -2.00
N PHE A 112 8.70 4.40 -2.29
CA PHE A 112 9.87 4.33 -3.17
C PHE A 112 10.93 3.36 -2.63
N LEU A 113 11.27 3.46 -1.35
CA LEU A 113 12.26 2.59 -0.72
C LEU A 113 11.81 1.13 -0.70
N CYS A 114 10.53 0.88 -0.41
CA CYS A 114 9.96 -0.45 -0.48
C CYS A 114 9.92 -1.00 -1.92
N CYS A 115 9.56 -0.19 -2.91
CA CYS A 115 9.63 -0.55 -4.33
C CYS A 115 11.06 -0.95 -4.72
N ARG A 116 12.07 -0.13 -4.35
CA ARG A 116 13.48 -0.40 -4.64
C ARG A 116 13.94 -1.73 -4.03
N ALA A 117 13.60 -1.99 -2.78
CA ALA A 117 13.94 -3.24 -2.11
C ALA A 117 13.23 -4.44 -2.75
N ALA A 118 11.95 -4.29 -3.11
CA ALA A 118 11.17 -5.34 -3.76
C ALA A 118 11.75 -5.72 -5.13
N VAL A 119 12.02 -4.74 -6.01
CA VAL A 119 12.61 -5.01 -7.33
C VAL A 119 13.94 -5.74 -7.22
N ARG A 120 14.82 -5.32 -6.30
CA ARG A 120 16.11 -6.00 -6.05
C ARG A 120 15.91 -7.45 -5.62
N ALA A 121 14.90 -7.73 -4.77
CA ALA A 121 14.59 -9.08 -4.31
C ALA A 121 13.92 -9.96 -5.39
N MET A 122 13.26 -9.36 -6.38
CA MET A 122 12.51 -10.05 -7.44
C MET A 122 13.28 -10.20 -8.75
N SER A 123 14.40 -9.51 -8.95
CA SER A 123 15.10 -9.38 -10.24
C SER A 123 15.44 -10.71 -10.93
N ALA A 124 15.61 -11.79 -10.18
CA ALA A 124 15.93 -13.12 -10.73
C ALA A 124 14.69 -13.98 -11.06
N ASN A 125 13.53 -13.70 -10.44
CA ASN A 125 12.38 -14.60 -10.45
C ASN A 125 11.08 -13.93 -10.92
N GLY A 126 11.11 -12.65 -11.22
CA GLY A 126 9.92 -11.85 -11.43
C GLY A 126 9.11 -11.67 -10.15
N GLY A 127 7.97 -11.00 -10.26
CA GLY A 127 7.09 -10.77 -9.09
C GLY A 127 5.98 -9.77 -9.36
N ARG A 128 5.35 -9.31 -8.28
CA ARG A 128 4.26 -8.33 -8.31
C ARG A 128 4.49 -7.23 -7.29
N ILE A 129 4.35 -5.99 -7.72
CA ILE A 129 4.32 -4.83 -6.82
C ILE A 129 2.97 -4.14 -6.95
N VAL A 130 2.32 -3.87 -5.83
CA VAL A 130 1.06 -3.14 -5.80
C VAL A 130 1.18 -1.97 -4.82
N ASN A 131 1.12 -0.76 -5.36
CA ASN A 131 1.14 0.48 -4.60
C ASN A 131 -0.28 0.97 -4.28
N VAL A 132 -0.43 1.77 -3.24
CA VAL A 132 -1.69 2.44 -2.92
C VAL A 132 -1.52 3.95 -3.11
N ALA A 133 -2.04 4.44 -4.24
CA ALA A 133 -2.22 5.85 -4.52
C ALA A 133 -3.50 6.37 -3.82
N ALA A 134 -4.20 7.33 -4.40
CA ALA A 134 -5.49 7.82 -3.94
C ALA A 134 -6.19 8.57 -5.08
N ARG A 135 -7.51 8.77 -4.98
CA ARG A 135 -8.29 9.53 -5.97
C ARG A 135 -7.64 10.88 -6.35
N PRO A 136 -7.15 11.73 -5.43
CA PRO A 136 -6.50 13.00 -5.79
C PRO A 136 -5.17 12.84 -6.56
N ALA A 137 -4.63 11.64 -6.69
CA ALA A 137 -3.50 11.37 -7.58
C ALA A 137 -3.91 11.31 -9.06
N LEU A 138 -5.16 11.02 -9.35
CA LEU A 138 -5.76 10.93 -10.70
C LEU A 138 -6.65 12.14 -11.00
N GLU A 139 -7.40 12.58 -10.03
CA GLU A 139 -8.32 13.72 -10.10
C GLU A 139 -7.77 14.88 -9.26
N TRP A 140 -6.81 15.60 -9.78
CA TRP A 140 -6.00 16.57 -9.02
C TRP A 140 -6.83 17.65 -8.31
N ARG A 141 -7.96 18.06 -8.90
CA ARG A 141 -8.86 19.04 -8.28
C ARG A 141 -9.51 18.54 -6.98
N ALA A 142 -9.67 17.23 -6.83
CA ALA A 142 -10.14 16.61 -5.60
C ALA A 142 -9.12 16.73 -4.45
N GLY A 143 -7.88 17.11 -4.74
CA GLY A 143 -6.83 17.39 -3.76
C GLY A 143 -6.90 18.76 -3.11
N ALA A 144 -7.89 19.60 -3.43
CA ALA A 144 -8.04 20.92 -2.80
C ALA A 144 -8.17 20.80 -1.28
N GLY A 145 -7.35 21.56 -0.53
CA GLY A 145 -7.27 21.48 0.92
C GLY A 145 -6.46 20.30 1.49
N MET A 146 -5.81 19.50 0.62
CA MET A 146 -4.89 18.43 1.01
C MET A 146 -3.70 18.30 0.04
N SER A 147 -3.16 19.44 -0.39
CA SER A 147 -2.17 19.51 -1.48
C SER A 147 -0.91 18.69 -1.20
N ALA A 148 -0.39 18.71 0.02
CA ALA A 148 0.79 17.93 0.39
C ALA A 148 0.57 16.42 0.22
N TYR A 149 -0.58 15.92 0.66
CA TYR A 149 -1.00 14.52 0.47
C TYR A 149 -1.20 14.19 -1.02
N ALA A 150 -1.91 15.06 -1.76
CA ALA A 150 -2.17 14.87 -3.18
C ALA A 150 -0.86 14.80 -4.00
N ILE A 151 0.13 15.66 -3.71
CA ILE A 151 1.46 15.64 -4.31
C ILE A 151 2.14 14.29 -4.04
N ALA A 152 2.17 13.85 -2.79
CA ALA A 152 2.80 12.59 -2.43
C ALA A 152 2.14 11.39 -3.13
N LYS A 153 0.81 11.34 -3.18
CA LYS A 153 0.06 10.27 -3.84
C LYS A 153 0.13 10.32 -5.37
N ALA A 154 0.23 11.51 -5.96
CA ALA A 154 0.56 11.67 -7.39
C ALA A 154 1.97 11.13 -7.70
N GLY A 155 2.94 11.40 -6.81
CA GLY A 155 4.28 10.81 -6.90
C GLY A 155 4.25 9.27 -6.87
N VAL A 156 3.40 8.65 -6.05
CA VAL A 156 3.20 7.18 -6.04
C VAL A 156 2.64 6.69 -7.38
N ALA A 157 1.68 7.41 -7.98
CA ALA A 157 1.14 7.04 -9.29
C ALA A 157 2.20 7.12 -10.39
N VAL A 158 3.01 8.18 -10.41
CA VAL A 158 4.13 8.34 -11.36
C VAL A 158 5.17 7.24 -11.14
N LEU A 159 5.60 7.00 -9.89
CA LEU A 159 6.53 5.92 -9.54
C LEU A 159 6.02 4.57 -10.06
N THR A 160 4.73 4.29 -9.90
CA THR A 160 4.13 3.02 -10.34
C THR A 160 4.30 2.82 -11.86
N THR A 161 3.99 3.83 -12.65
CA THR A 161 4.03 3.73 -14.11
C THR A 161 5.47 3.69 -14.64
N THR A 162 6.37 4.49 -14.09
CA THR A 162 7.78 4.49 -14.51
C THR A 162 8.47 3.18 -14.11
N LEU A 163 8.28 2.72 -12.87
CA LEU A 163 8.88 1.48 -12.39
C LEU A 163 8.33 0.24 -13.14
N ALA A 164 7.08 0.27 -13.60
CA ALA A 164 6.52 -0.80 -14.41
C ALA A 164 7.27 -1.00 -15.73
N GLU A 165 7.77 0.08 -16.34
CA GLU A 165 8.61 0.00 -17.54
C GLU A 165 10.05 -0.43 -17.20
N GLU A 166 10.64 0.11 -16.13
CA GLU A 166 11.99 -0.24 -15.69
C GLU A 166 12.11 -1.74 -15.35
N ALA A 167 11.13 -2.30 -14.62
CA ALA A 167 11.15 -3.67 -14.11
C ALA A 167 10.54 -4.72 -15.06
N ALA A 168 10.04 -4.30 -16.23
CA ALA A 168 9.35 -5.19 -17.18
C ALA A 168 10.22 -6.35 -17.66
N LYS A 169 11.51 -6.09 -17.92
CA LYS A 169 12.46 -7.09 -18.41
C LYS A 169 12.77 -8.15 -17.36
N ASP A 170 12.63 -7.82 -16.08
CA ASP A 170 12.84 -8.72 -14.95
C ASP A 170 11.57 -9.51 -14.61
N GLY A 171 10.49 -9.37 -15.40
CA GLY A 171 9.22 -10.05 -15.16
C GLY A 171 8.44 -9.55 -13.95
N VAL A 172 8.75 -8.33 -13.46
CA VAL A 172 8.05 -7.70 -12.33
C VAL A 172 6.91 -6.83 -12.87
N LEU A 173 5.67 -7.16 -12.50
CA LEU A 173 4.49 -6.36 -12.85
C LEU A 173 4.17 -5.39 -11.73
N VAL A 174 4.29 -4.11 -11.99
CA VAL A 174 4.04 -3.03 -11.03
C VAL A 174 2.74 -2.32 -11.36
N ASN A 175 1.83 -2.23 -10.37
CA ASN A 175 0.54 -1.56 -10.51
C ASN A 175 0.21 -0.78 -9.23
N ALA A 176 -0.81 0.05 -9.28
CA ALA A 176 -1.38 0.70 -8.12
C ALA A 176 -2.91 0.63 -8.12
N VAL A 177 -3.50 0.75 -6.94
CA VAL A 177 -4.89 1.13 -6.77
C VAL A 177 -4.97 2.58 -6.31
N ALA A 178 -6.04 3.29 -6.71
CA ALA A 178 -6.34 4.64 -6.28
C ALA A 178 -7.74 4.65 -5.63
N PRO A 179 -7.85 4.37 -4.32
CA PRO A 179 -9.14 4.40 -3.65
C PRO A 179 -9.69 5.81 -3.51
N SER A 180 -11.03 5.94 -3.48
CA SER A 180 -11.72 7.07 -2.90
C SER A 180 -11.72 6.98 -1.37
N ILE A 181 -12.61 7.68 -0.68
CA ILE A 181 -12.78 7.55 0.76
C ILE A 181 -13.32 6.14 1.05
N MET A 182 -12.54 5.34 1.75
CA MET A 182 -12.93 3.97 2.11
C MET A 182 -13.84 3.93 3.34
N ASP A 183 -14.75 2.98 3.39
CA ASP A 183 -15.62 2.74 4.55
C ASP A 183 -14.81 2.13 5.70
N THR A 184 -14.34 3.00 6.59
CA THR A 184 -13.60 2.64 7.80
C THR A 184 -14.21 3.33 9.00
N ALA A 185 -14.02 2.75 10.21
CA ALA A 185 -14.50 3.37 11.45
C ALA A 185 -13.95 4.79 11.63
N ALA A 186 -12.67 5.03 11.27
CA ALA A 186 -12.05 6.34 11.36
C ALA A 186 -12.70 7.37 10.41
N ASN A 187 -12.95 6.98 9.15
CA ASN A 187 -13.59 7.86 8.17
C ASN A 187 -15.06 8.15 8.53
N ARG A 188 -15.79 7.13 9.02
CA ARG A 188 -17.17 7.33 9.53
C ARG A 188 -17.20 8.33 10.71
N ALA A 189 -16.25 8.20 11.64
CA ALA A 189 -16.13 9.13 12.77
C ALA A 189 -15.77 10.57 12.33
N ALA A 190 -14.88 10.70 11.35
CA ALA A 190 -14.48 12.01 10.80
C ALA A 190 -15.57 12.67 9.95
N MET A 191 -16.43 11.89 9.31
CA MET A 191 -17.48 12.35 8.38
C MET A 191 -18.84 11.71 8.69
N PRO A 192 -19.44 11.99 9.87
CA PRO A 192 -20.63 11.27 10.35
C PRO A 192 -21.90 11.55 9.52
N LYS A 193 -21.91 12.61 8.70
CA LYS A 193 -23.03 13.02 7.86
C LYS A 193 -22.88 12.59 6.39
N ALA A 194 -21.77 11.95 6.01
CA ALA A 194 -21.55 11.50 4.65
C ALA A 194 -22.40 10.26 4.32
N ASP A 195 -22.65 10.05 3.04
CA ASP A 195 -23.27 8.79 2.56
C ASP A 195 -22.22 7.66 2.56
N HIS A 196 -22.10 6.98 3.68
CA HIS A 196 -21.15 5.89 3.84
C HIS A 196 -21.45 4.68 2.94
N ALA A 197 -22.70 4.55 2.43
CA ALA A 197 -23.07 3.47 1.52
C ALA A 197 -22.49 3.66 0.10
N ALA A 198 -22.06 4.88 -0.23
CA ALA A 198 -21.35 5.16 -1.47
C ALA A 198 -19.86 4.80 -1.43
N TRP A 199 -19.27 4.65 -0.24
CA TRP A 199 -17.85 4.38 -0.08
C TRP A 199 -17.51 2.91 -0.36
N PRO A 200 -16.38 2.63 -1.03
CA PRO A 200 -15.91 1.26 -1.18
C PRO A 200 -15.53 0.68 0.19
N LYS A 201 -15.92 -0.57 0.42
CA LYS A 201 -15.47 -1.32 1.60
C LYS A 201 -14.00 -1.68 1.47
N VAL A 202 -13.31 -1.81 2.60
CA VAL A 202 -11.89 -2.19 2.58
C VAL A 202 -11.66 -3.56 1.93
N GLU A 203 -12.60 -4.49 2.06
CA GLU A 203 -12.55 -5.81 1.43
C GLU A 203 -12.67 -5.73 -0.10
N GLU A 204 -13.45 -4.80 -0.63
CA GLU A 204 -13.59 -4.57 -2.08
C GLU A 204 -12.30 -4.01 -2.68
N VAL A 205 -11.67 -3.06 -1.98
CA VAL A 205 -10.36 -2.53 -2.36
C VAL A 205 -9.28 -3.62 -2.25
N ALA A 206 -9.31 -4.40 -1.16
CA ALA A 206 -8.40 -5.51 -0.94
C ALA A 206 -8.47 -6.57 -2.05
N ALA A 207 -9.68 -6.88 -2.54
CA ALA A 207 -9.86 -7.83 -3.64
C ALA A 207 -9.10 -7.40 -4.91
N THR A 208 -9.15 -6.12 -5.26
CA THR A 208 -8.38 -5.57 -6.40
C THR A 208 -6.88 -5.66 -6.17
N ILE A 209 -6.40 -5.30 -4.97
CA ILE A 209 -4.98 -5.39 -4.60
C ILE A 209 -4.49 -6.84 -4.70
N VAL A 210 -5.24 -7.77 -4.13
CA VAL A 210 -4.87 -9.20 -4.12
C VAL A 210 -4.86 -9.78 -5.54
N PHE A 211 -5.82 -9.39 -6.40
CA PHE A 211 -5.78 -9.78 -7.82
C PHE A 211 -4.51 -9.27 -8.51
N LEU A 212 -4.18 -7.99 -8.37
CA LEU A 212 -2.99 -7.40 -8.98
C LEU A 212 -1.69 -8.05 -8.47
N ALA A 213 -1.66 -8.51 -7.22
CA ALA A 213 -0.53 -9.22 -6.62
C ALA A 213 -0.51 -10.73 -6.93
N SER A 214 -1.59 -11.28 -7.50
CA SER A 214 -1.74 -12.72 -7.69
C SER A 214 -0.97 -13.25 -8.92
N PRO A 215 -0.73 -14.57 -9.00
CA PRO A 215 -0.25 -15.22 -10.21
C PRO A 215 -1.22 -15.10 -11.39
N ASP A 216 -2.51 -14.83 -11.13
CA ASP A 216 -3.52 -14.68 -12.18
C ASP A 216 -3.35 -13.37 -12.96
N ASN A 217 -2.73 -12.36 -12.37
CA ASN A 217 -2.26 -11.19 -13.11
C ASN A 217 -1.00 -11.56 -13.90
N ARG A 218 -1.15 -11.76 -15.20
CA ARG A 218 -0.06 -12.16 -16.10
C ARG A 218 0.43 -11.05 -17.01
N VAL A 219 -0.39 -9.99 -17.19
CA VAL A 219 -0.14 -9.00 -18.23
C VAL A 219 -0.36 -7.55 -17.78
N THR A 220 -1.15 -7.32 -16.72
CA THR A 220 -1.44 -5.95 -16.28
C THR A 220 -0.22 -5.37 -15.57
N ARG A 221 0.33 -4.28 -16.14
CA ARG A 221 1.42 -3.49 -15.57
C ARG A 221 1.23 -2.00 -15.85
N GLY A 222 1.79 -1.15 -15.04
CA GLY A 222 1.72 0.31 -15.18
C GLY A 222 0.33 0.90 -14.92
N ALA A 223 -0.65 0.10 -14.49
CA ALA A 223 -1.99 0.57 -14.23
C ALA A 223 -2.09 1.25 -12.87
N VAL A 224 -2.79 2.39 -12.82
CA VAL A 224 -3.28 3.00 -11.59
C VAL A 224 -4.80 2.88 -11.60
N VAL A 225 -5.31 1.88 -10.90
CA VAL A 225 -6.71 1.45 -10.99
C VAL A 225 -7.60 2.24 -10.03
N PRO A 226 -8.57 3.04 -10.52
CA PRO A 226 -9.56 3.68 -9.66
C PRO A 226 -10.42 2.64 -8.93
N VAL A 227 -10.58 2.78 -7.61
CA VAL A 227 -11.43 1.92 -6.79
C VAL A 227 -12.30 2.83 -5.93
N TYR A 228 -13.35 3.38 -6.54
CA TYR A 228 -14.10 4.47 -5.96
C TYR A 228 -15.43 4.06 -5.31
N GLY A 229 -15.91 2.84 -5.57
CA GLY A 229 -17.25 2.45 -5.19
C GLY A 229 -18.29 3.26 -5.98
N LYS A 230 -19.20 3.90 -5.27
CA LYS A 230 -20.21 4.82 -5.84
C LYS A 230 -19.90 6.29 -5.51
N ALA A 231 -18.74 6.58 -4.91
CA ALA A 231 -18.34 7.92 -4.45
C ALA A 231 -17.66 8.73 -5.56
#